data_270bec97852b1ce99133fe7f04824f61
#
_entry.id   270bec97852b1ce99133fe7f04824f61
#
_cell.length_a   1.000
_cell.length_b   1.000
_cell.length_c   1.000
_cell.angle_alpha   90.00
_cell.angle_beta   90.00
_cell.angle_gamma   90.00
#
_symmetry.space_group_name_H-M   'P 1'
#
loop_
_entity.id
_entity.type
_entity.pdbx_description
1 polymer ?
#
loop_
_entity_poly.entity_id
_entity_poly.type
_entity_poly.pdbx_seq_one_letter_code
_entity_poly.pdbx_strand_id
1 'polypeptide(L)'
;IDTIHTMQSKKVRMYTYTLIDVYSRQTYAKSYQKISASTSVKFVEEVQKHLPFRFTMIQTDRGPEFSKWFTSHILTTHRYTRLGKPNDNAHIERFNRTVQEECLDKYTPTPEIFNRVLRKYLKYYNTERIHLSIKTVPVLMVPR
;
A
#
# COMPACT_ATOMS: atom_id res chain seq x y z
N ILE A 1 4.31 3.93 1.64
CA ILE A 1 4.19 2.47 1.72
C ILE A 1 4.12 2.03 3.17
N ASP A 2 3.29 1.06 3.45
CA ASP A 2 3.14 0.46 4.76
C ASP A 2 2.80 -1.04 4.62
N THR A 3 2.74 -1.75 5.72
CA THR A 3 2.35 -3.17 5.74
C THR A 3 1.25 -3.41 6.76
N ILE A 4 0.26 -4.20 6.37
CA ILE A 4 -0.80 -4.69 7.27
C ILE A 4 -0.43 -6.12 7.67
N HIS A 5 -0.33 -6.35 8.96
CA HIS A 5 -0.04 -7.68 9.50
C HIS A 5 -1.35 -8.40 9.84
N THR A 6 -1.54 -9.59 9.30
CA THR A 6 -2.78 -10.37 9.48
C THR A 6 -2.43 -11.77 9.97
N MET A 7 -3.17 -12.25 10.96
CA MET A 7 -3.02 -13.63 11.45
C MET A 7 -3.82 -14.57 10.55
N GLN A 8 -3.15 -15.54 9.93
CA GLN A 8 -3.82 -16.64 9.23
C GLN A 8 -4.27 -17.72 10.20
N SER A 9 -3.47 -17.96 11.23
CA SER A 9 -3.73 -18.91 12.30
C SER A 9 -3.01 -18.45 13.56
N LYS A 10 -3.06 -19.25 14.64
CA LYS A 10 -2.43 -18.88 15.93
C LYS A 10 -0.93 -18.56 15.82
N LYS A 11 -0.22 -19.16 14.85
CA LYS A 11 1.24 -19.04 14.73
C LYS A 11 1.70 -18.56 13.36
N VAL A 12 0.81 -18.34 12.42
CA VAL A 12 1.16 -17.99 11.05
C VAL A 12 0.60 -16.62 10.73
N ARG A 13 1.47 -15.72 10.25
CA ARG A 13 1.11 -14.38 9.80
C ARG A 13 1.24 -14.27 8.30
N MET A 14 0.47 -13.37 7.73
CA MET A 14 0.64 -12.89 6.37
C MET A 14 0.71 -11.37 6.37
N TYR A 15 1.16 -10.79 5.28
CA TYR A 15 1.44 -9.36 5.21
C TYR A 15 0.87 -8.78 3.93
N THR A 16 0.12 -7.69 4.05
CA THR A 16 -0.38 -6.94 2.90
C THR A 16 0.35 -5.62 2.82
N TYR A 17 1.16 -5.47 1.78
CA TYR A 17 1.82 -4.22 1.48
C TYR A 17 0.82 -3.26 0.84
N THR A 18 0.86 -2.01 1.23
CA THR A 18 -0.03 -0.97 0.71
C THR A 18 0.76 0.25 0.28
N LEU A 19 0.26 0.92 -0.74
CA LEU A 19 0.83 2.15 -1.24
C LEU A 19 -0.28 3.12 -1.60
N ILE A 20 -0.07 4.41 -1.31
CA ILE A 20 -0.95 5.49 -1.77
C ILE A 20 -0.10 6.61 -2.35
N ASP A 21 -0.49 7.13 -3.51
CA ASP A 21 0.05 8.37 -4.07
C ASP A 21 -0.67 9.55 -3.39
N VAL A 22 0.06 10.34 -2.62
CA VAL A 22 -0.56 11.40 -1.81
C VAL A 22 -1.19 12.51 -2.65
N TYR A 23 -0.77 12.68 -3.89
CA TYR A 23 -1.35 13.68 -4.78
C TYR A 23 -2.66 13.21 -5.40
N SER A 24 -2.64 12.08 -6.12
CA SER A 24 -3.81 11.57 -6.85
C SER A 24 -4.70 10.67 -6.01
N ARG A 25 -4.21 10.15 -4.88
CA ARG A 25 -4.86 9.13 -4.04
C ARG A 25 -4.99 7.77 -4.72
N GLN A 26 -4.30 7.53 -5.83
CA GLN A 26 -4.24 6.19 -6.42
C GLN A 26 -3.51 5.25 -5.49
N THR A 27 -3.99 4.03 -5.41
CA THR A 27 -3.51 3.04 -4.45
C THR A 27 -3.14 1.73 -5.13
N TYR A 28 -2.28 0.98 -4.47
CA TYR A 28 -2.03 -0.41 -4.79
C TYR A 28 -1.80 -1.19 -3.50
N ALA A 29 -2.17 -2.47 -3.52
CA ALA A 29 -1.95 -3.36 -2.39
C ALA A 29 -1.75 -4.78 -2.91
N LYS A 30 -0.87 -5.53 -2.24
CA LYS A 30 -0.63 -6.95 -2.56
C LYS A 30 -0.23 -7.68 -1.29
N SER A 31 -0.72 -8.90 -1.15
CA SER A 31 -0.45 -9.74 0.02
C SER A 31 0.64 -10.76 -0.25
N TYR A 32 1.46 -11.01 0.76
CA TYR A 32 2.59 -11.93 0.71
C TYR A 32 2.62 -12.77 1.99
N GLN A 33 3.20 -13.97 1.87
CA GLN A 33 3.40 -14.81 3.04
C GLN A 33 4.53 -14.33 3.92
N LYS A 34 5.53 -13.65 3.36
CA LYS A 34 6.73 -13.20 4.07
C LYS A 34 6.86 -11.69 4.04
N ILE A 35 7.41 -11.12 5.10
CA ILE A 35 7.84 -9.73 5.19
C ILE A 35 9.36 -9.70 5.22
N SER A 36 9.97 -8.93 4.34
CA SER A 36 11.43 -8.76 4.27
C SER A 36 11.77 -7.57 3.38
N ALA A 37 13.03 -7.13 3.42
CA ALA A 37 13.49 -6.07 2.52
C ALA A 37 13.37 -6.48 1.05
N SER A 38 13.65 -7.75 0.71
CA SER A 38 13.49 -8.22 -0.67
C SER A 38 12.03 -8.26 -1.12
N THR A 39 11.11 -8.63 -0.23
CA THR A 39 9.67 -8.58 -0.52
C THR A 39 9.21 -7.14 -0.76
N SER A 40 9.73 -6.20 0.02
CA SER A 40 9.43 -4.77 -0.14
C SER A 40 9.89 -4.25 -1.51
N VAL A 41 11.08 -4.66 -1.97
CA VAL A 41 11.56 -4.30 -3.32
C VAL A 41 10.66 -4.89 -4.40
N LYS A 42 10.28 -6.16 -4.27
CA LYS A 42 9.33 -6.81 -5.21
C LYS A 42 8.01 -6.07 -5.27
N PHE A 43 7.51 -5.62 -4.14
CA PHE A 43 6.26 -4.85 -4.10
C PHE A 43 6.40 -3.54 -4.87
N VAL A 44 7.48 -2.79 -4.68
CA VAL A 44 7.73 -1.54 -5.42
C VAL A 44 7.78 -1.80 -6.92
N GLU A 45 8.47 -2.85 -7.36
CA GLU A 45 8.54 -3.23 -8.78
C GLU A 45 7.16 -3.57 -9.33
N GLU A 46 6.37 -4.31 -8.56
CA GLU A 46 5.00 -4.68 -8.94
C GLU A 46 4.10 -3.45 -9.09
N VAL A 47 4.18 -2.51 -8.15
CA VAL A 47 3.40 -1.26 -8.19
C VAL A 47 3.71 -0.48 -9.45
N GLN A 48 4.99 -0.37 -9.84
CA GLN A 48 5.39 0.39 -11.03
C GLN A 48 4.83 -0.21 -12.33
N LYS A 49 4.50 -1.50 -12.34
CA LYS A 49 3.84 -2.13 -13.49
C LYS A 49 2.35 -1.79 -13.58
N HIS A 50 1.73 -1.42 -12.48
CA HIS A 50 0.28 -1.22 -12.40
C HIS A 50 -0.15 0.24 -12.37
N LEU A 51 0.69 1.15 -11.87
CA LEU A 51 0.35 2.57 -11.82
C LEU A 51 0.87 3.29 -13.06
N PRO A 52 0.12 4.28 -13.58
CA PRO A 52 0.44 4.91 -14.88
C PRO A 52 1.51 5.99 -14.79
N PHE A 53 2.23 6.09 -13.68
CA PHE A 53 3.26 7.12 -13.49
C PHE A 53 4.44 6.54 -12.71
N ARG A 54 5.60 7.20 -12.82
CA ARG A 54 6.78 6.84 -12.05
C ARG A 54 6.84 7.63 -10.74
N PHE A 55 7.26 6.96 -9.68
CA PHE A 55 7.47 7.62 -8.41
C PHE A 55 8.78 8.42 -8.43
N THR A 56 8.74 9.63 -7.87
CA THR A 56 9.94 10.43 -7.63
C THR A 56 10.49 10.20 -6.22
N MET A 57 9.60 9.85 -5.29
CA MET A 57 9.98 9.58 -3.89
C MET A 57 9.02 8.59 -3.28
N ILE A 58 9.56 7.68 -2.47
CA ILE A 58 8.79 6.73 -1.66
C ILE A 58 9.05 7.04 -0.19
N GLN A 59 7.98 7.13 0.59
CA GLN A 59 8.06 7.31 2.04
C GLN A 59 7.59 6.05 2.75
N THR A 60 8.33 5.63 3.76
CA THR A 60 8.00 4.46 4.60
C THR A 60 8.23 4.80 6.07
N ASP A 61 7.77 3.92 6.95
CA ASP A 61 8.20 3.95 8.35
C ASP A 61 9.61 3.33 8.49
N ARG A 62 10.05 3.14 9.72
CA ARG A 62 11.39 2.59 10.03
C ARG A 62 11.37 1.09 10.28
N GLY A 63 10.36 0.37 9.77
CA GLY A 63 10.30 -1.07 9.91
C GLY A 63 11.50 -1.77 9.25
N PRO A 64 11.89 -2.97 9.74
CA PRO A 64 13.03 -3.71 9.18
C PRO A 64 12.89 -4.04 7.70
N GLU A 65 11.65 -4.18 7.20
CA GLU A 65 11.35 -4.43 5.80
C GLU A 65 11.71 -3.24 4.90
N PHE A 66 11.93 -2.07 5.47
CA PHE A 66 12.34 -0.84 4.77
C PHE A 66 13.75 -0.39 5.19
N SER A 67 14.63 -1.34 5.42
CA SER A 67 16.01 -1.12 5.83
C SER A 67 16.85 -0.42 4.76
N LYS A 68 18.11 -0.16 5.08
CA LYS A 68 19.06 0.39 4.11
C LYS A 68 19.23 -0.50 2.88
N TRP A 69 19.10 -1.82 3.04
CA TRP A 69 19.12 -2.73 1.90
C TRP A 69 17.98 -2.43 0.92
N PHE A 70 16.77 -2.20 1.44
CA PHE A 70 15.63 -1.75 0.62
C PHE A 70 15.96 -0.45 -0.10
N THR A 71 16.45 0.56 0.63
CA THR A 71 16.81 1.86 0.05
C THR A 71 17.79 1.73 -1.10
N SER A 72 18.79 0.85 -0.97
CA SER A 72 19.85 0.67 -1.98
C SER A 72 19.39 -0.13 -3.21
N HIS A 73 18.27 -0.86 -3.12
CA HIS A 73 17.80 -1.74 -4.20
C HIS A 73 16.57 -1.21 -4.94
N ILE A 74 16.07 -0.04 -4.58
CA ILE A 74 15.02 0.65 -5.35
C ILE A 74 15.65 1.77 -6.18
N LEU A 75 15.03 2.06 -7.32
CA LEU A 75 15.52 3.11 -8.24
C LEU A 75 15.00 4.51 -7.88
N THR A 76 14.13 4.59 -6.89
CA THR A 76 13.43 5.81 -6.48
C THR A 76 14.06 6.33 -5.20
N THR A 77 14.02 7.64 -4.98
CA THR A 77 14.46 8.23 -3.70
C THR A 77 13.56 7.72 -2.57
N HIS A 78 14.18 7.29 -1.48
CA HIS A 78 13.49 6.80 -0.30
C HIS A 78 13.71 7.73 0.89
N ARG A 79 12.65 8.02 1.63
CA ARG A 79 12.76 8.72 2.91
C ARG A 79 11.91 8.02 3.97
N TYR A 80 12.32 8.14 5.22
CA TYR A 80 11.54 7.67 6.36
C TYR A 80 10.60 8.76 6.85
N THR A 81 9.47 8.36 7.45
CA THR A 81 8.60 9.28 8.16
C THR A 81 9.37 9.93 9.32
N ARG A 82 9.06 11.20 9.58
CA ARG A 82 9.74 11.95 10.64
C ARG A 82 9.19 11.56 12.01
N LEU A 83 10.09 11.40 12.97
CA LEU A 83 9.70 11.13 14.37
C LEU A 83 8.87 12.31 14.91
N GLY A 84 7.79 12.02 15.61
CA GLY A 84 6.93 13.03 16.20
C GLY A 84 6.07 13.81 15.20
N LYS A 85 5.93 13.32 13.97
CA LYS A 85 5.11 13.93 12.92
C LYS A 85 4.01 12.96 12.48
N PRO A 86 2.92 12.82 13.24
CA PRO A 86 1.88 11.82 12.93
C PRO A 86 1.22 12.01 11.57
N ASN A 87 1.18 13.25 11.04
CA ASN A 87 0.58 13.51 9.74
C ASN A 87 1.37 12.93 8.57
N ASP A 88 2.65 12.57 8.76
CA ASP A 88 3.46 11.98 7.69
C ASP A 88 2.87 10.64 7.19
N ASN A 89 2.15 9.90 8.04
CA ASN A 89 1.54 8.62 7.71
C ASN A 89 0.01 8.64 7.60
N ALA A 90 -0.62 9.79 7.75
CA ALA A 90 -2.09 9.87 7.86
C ALA A 90 -2.82 9.29 6.65
N HIS A 91 -2.31 9.51 5.43
CA HIS A 91 -2.95 9.02 4.20
C HIS A 91 -2.90 7.50 4.09
N ILE A 92 -1.73 6.90 4.36
CA ILE A 92 -1.59 5.45 4.26
C ILE A 92 -2.35 4.74 5.40
N GLU A 93 -2.37 5.29 6.59
CA GLU A 93 -3.12 4.75 7.71
C GLU A 93 -4.63 4.73 7.41
N ARG A 94 -5.14 5.81 6.82
CA ARG A 94 -6.55 5.89 6.40
C ARG A 94 -6.87 4.86 5.33
N PHE A 95 -6.00 4.72 4.33
CA PHE A 95 -6.19 3.70 3.30
C PHE A 95 -6.15 2.30 3.88
N ASN A 96 -5.20 2.01 4.78
CA ASN A 96 -5.11 0.71 5.44
C ASN A 96 -6.41 0.36 6.17
N ARG A 97 -6.97 1.30 6.92
CA ARG A 97 -8.26 1.11 7.60
C ARG A 97 -9.38 0.85 6.58
N THR A 98 -9.44 1.66 5.55
CA THR A 98 -10.50 1.56 4.53
C THR A 98 -10.45 0.21 3.81
N VAL A 99 -9.28 -0.24 3.36
CA VAL A 99 -9.17 -1.51 2.64
C VAL A 99 -9.46 -2.70 3.56
N GLN A 100 -9.11 -2.61 4.83
CA GLN A 100 -9.45 -3.64 5.79
C GLN A 100 -10.97 -3.72 6.02
N GLU A 101 -11.60 -2.61 6.32
CA GLU A 101 -13.04 -2.55 6.60
C GLU A 101 -13.90 -2.86 5.38
N GLU A 102 -13.54 -2.34 4.22
CA GLU A 102 -14.35 -2.48 3.00
C GLU A 102 -14.06 -3.75 2.21
N CYS A 103 -12.89 -4.36 2.41
CA CYS A 103 -12.48 -5.51 1.60
C CYS A 103 -11.98 -6.68 2.45
N LEU A 104 -10.82 -6.55 3.08
CA LEU A 104 -10.09 -7.70 3.62
C LEU A 104 -10.79 -8.40 4.78
N ASP A 105 -11.46 -7.67 5.66
CA ASP A 105 -12.13 -8.24 6.84
C ASP A 105 -13.28 -9.21 6.49
N LYS A 106 -13.72 -9.19 5.23
CA LYS A 106 -14.83 -10.02 4.75
C LYS A 106 -14.38 -11.40 4.25
N TYR A 107 -13.07 -11.66 4.20
CA TYR A 107 -12.54 -12.87 3.54
C TYR A 107 -11.56 -13.61 4.43
N THR A 108 -11.42 -14.90 4.14
CA THR A 108 -10.43 -15.74 4.80
C THR A 108 -9.02 -15.24 4.49
N PRO A 109 -8.17 -15.02 5.52
CA PRO A 109 -6.86 -14.41 5.32
C PRO A 109 -5.85 -15.41 4.74
N THR A 110 -5.75 -15.46 3.43
CA THR A 110 -4.65 -16.10 2.70
C THR A 110 -4.17 -15.15 1.62
N PRO A 111 -2.87 -15.19 1.25
CA PRO A 111 -2.39 -14.31 0.18
C PRO A 111 -3.15 -14.48 -1.14
N GLU A 112 -3.51 -15.71 -1.48
CA GLU A 112 -4.25 -16.01 -2.72
C GLU A 112 -5.63 -15.36 -2.74
N ILE A 113 -6.39 -15.53 -1.65
CA ILE A 113 -7.74 -14.95 -1.54
C ILE A 113 -7.65 -13.43 -1.48
N PHE A 114 -6.76 -12.89 -0.65
CA PHE A 114 -6.60 -11.45 -0.52
C PHE A 114 -6.20 -10.82 -1.87
N ASN A 115 -5.25 -11.40 -2.58
CA ASN A 115 -4.83 -10.85 -3.88
C ASN A 115 -5.94 -10.91 -4.93
N ARG A 116 -6.78 -11.94 -4.88
CA ARG A 116 -7.93 -12.05 -5.78
C ARG A 116 -8.96 -10.95 -5.53
N VAL A 117 -9.33 -10.73 -4.27
CA VAL A 117 -10.33 -9.70 -3.93
C VAL A 117 -9.75 -8.29 -4.04
N LEU A 118 -8.46 -8.11 -3.77
CA LEU A 118 -7.79 -6.82 -3.92
C LEU A 118 -7.78 -6.33 -5.36
N ARG A 119 -7.59 -7.22 -6.34
CA ARG A 119 -7.63 -6.80 -7.76
C ARG A 119 -8.93 -6.09 -8.10
N LYS A 120 -10.06 -6.62 -7.66
CA LYS A 120 -11.38 -6.00 -7.89
C LYS A 120 -11.57 -4.74 -7.05
N TYR A 121 -11.18 -4.80 -5.79
CA TYR A 121 -11.36 -3.68 -4.88
C TYR A 121 -10.53 -2.47 -5.29
N LEU A 122 -9.27 -2.66 -5.69
CA LEU A 122 -8.40 -1.57 -6.12
C LEU A 122 -8.91 -0.90 -7.39
N LYS A 123 -9.47 -1.67 -8.31
CA LYS A 123 -10.12 -1.10 -9.49
C LYS A 123 -11.27 -0.19 -9.07
N TYR A 124 -12.15 -0.66 -8.19
CA TYR A 124 -13.23 0.14 -7.63
C TYR A 124 -12.70 1.38 -6.91
N TYR A 125 -11.71 1.21 -6.02
CA TYR A 125 -11.15 2.32 -5.25
C TYR A 125 -10.57 3.41 -6.15
N ASN A 126 -9.82 3.03 -7.15
CA ASN A 126 -9.12 3.97 -8.04
C ASN A 126 -10.01 4.59 -9.12
N THR A 127 -11.12 3.94 -9.51
CA THR A 127 -11.93 4.39 -10.63
C THR A 127 -13.35 4.84 -10.26
N GLU A 128 -13.95 4.29 -9.23
CA GLU A 128 -15.38 4.50 -8.91
C GLU A 128 -15.62 5.11 -7.53
N ARG A 129 -14.79 4.76 -6.52
CA ARG A 129 -15.00 5.24 -5.17
C ARG A 129 -14.78 6.74 -5.08
N ILE A 130 -15.74 7.45 -4.47
CA ILE A 130 -15.67 8.91 -4.28
C ILE A 130 -14.81 9.21 -3.06
N HIS A 131 -13.89 10.18 -3.20
CA HIS A 131 -12.99 10.62 -2.14
C HIS A 131 -13.22 12.10 -1.84
N LEU A 132 -13.72 12.39 -0.63
CA LEU A 132 -14.05 13.77 -0.22
C LEU A 132 -12.82 14.69 -0.25
N SER A 133 -11.65 14.16 0.06
CA SER A 133 -10.40 14.94 0.06
C SER A 133 -9.95 15.41 -1.32
N ILE A 134 -10.53 14.90 -2.41
CA ILE A 134 -10.24 15.29 -3.79
C ILE A 134 -11.52 15.70 -4.54
N LYS A 135 -12.35 16.50 -3.87
CA LYS A 135 -13.57 17.12 -4.43
C LYS A 135 -14.60 16.10 -4.92
N THR A 136 -14.75 14.99 -4.21
CA THR A 136 -15.77 13.96 -4.48
C THR A 136 -15.69 13.30 -5.86
N VAL A 137 -14.50 13.23 -6.47
CA VAL A 137 -14.29 12.53 -7.75
C VAL A 137 -13.45 11.28 -7.55
N PRO A 138 -13.57 10.26 -8.43
CA PRO A 138 -12.68 9.11 -8.42
C PRO A 138 -11.22 9.50 -8.66
N VAL A 139 -10.29 8.75 -8.07
CA VAL A 139 -8.85 9.10 -8.12
C VAL A 139 -8.30 9.22 -9.54
N LEU A 140 -8.77 8.40 -10.49
CA LEU A 140 -8.27 8.47 -11.87
C LEU A 140 -8.70 9.75 -12.61
N MET A 141 -9.65 10.51 -12.08
CA MET A 141 -10.08 11.78 -12.64
C MET A 141 -9.29 12.97 -12.11
N VAL A 142 -8.41 12.76 -11.12
CA VAL A 142 -7.59 13.82 -10.55
C VAL A 142 -6.38 14.05 -11.47
N PRO A 143 -6.16 15.29 -11.96
CA PRO A 143 -4.98 15.58 -12.78
C PRO A 143 -3.70 15.34 -11.98
N ARG A 144 -2.73 14.71 -12.62
CA ARG A 144 -1.42 14.54 -12.02
C ARG A 144 -0.45 15.67 -12.46
#